data_574ed57c570e805ca3c60e01d19229ca
#
_entry.id   574ed57c570e805ca3c60e01d19229ca
#
_cell.length_a   1.000
_cell.length_b   1.000
_cell.length_c   1.000
_cell.angle_alpha   90.00
_cell.angle_beta   90.00
_cell.angle_gamma   90.00
#
_symmetry.space_group_name_H-M   'P 1'
#
loop_
_entity.id
_entity.type
_entity.pdbx_description
1 polymer ?
#
loop_
_entity_poly.entity_id
_entity_poly.type
_entity_poly.pdbx_seq_one_letter_code
_entity_poly.pdbx_strand_id
1 'polypeptide(L)'
;MVTRIAVIADIHHGRDTATKRGSAALGLLDRFVETVNAGNAHAVIDLGDRISDENAERDRALQQEVAARFRRIGGKPRHHVLGNHDVAKLSPGENAELLDAPLESRAAIIGDVRVVFWQPDVAMTLERPPALRPGDLTALETLLAADDRPTLLVSHVPLSGHSQAGNYYFERNPQFAAYAETAEIRRVIADAPCAVVALAGHVHWNTLTTLDGTPHLTLQSLTETFTCGEPAACTATIEIDGEEFRWRVDGVERLALTLPWPKSKIRWRPANTPYAAKASA
;
A
#
# COMPACT_ATOMS: atom_id res chain seq x y z
N MET A 1 19.13 -7.78 -13.95
CA MET A 1 17.87 -8.49 -14.35
C MET A 1 16.69 -7.56 -14.05
N VAL A 2 15.62 -7.57 -14.87
CA VAL A 2 14.43 -6.73 -14.58
C VAL A 2 13.54 -7.46 -13.60
N THR A 3 13.35 -6.92 -12.40
CA THR A 3 12.36 -7.44 -11.44
C THR A 3 10.99 -6.86 -11.76
N ARG A 4 9.97 -7.73 -11.87
CA ARG A 4 8.57 -7.35 -12.14
C ARG A 4 7.65 -7.80 -11.02
N ILE A 5 6.82 -6.88 -10.53
CA ILE A 5 5.88 -7.15 -9.44
C ILE A 5 4.50 -6.65 -9.89
N ALA A 6 3.50 -7.51 -9.83
CA ALA A 6 2.11 -7.14 -10.03
C ALA A 6 1.50 -6.65 -8.71
N VAL A 7 0.74 -5.57 -8.74
CA VAL A 7 0.19 -4.94 -7.54
C VAL A 7 -1.31 -4.72 -7.68
N ILE A 8 -2.04 -4.97 -6.61
CA ILE A 8 -3.47 -4.73 -6.46
C ILE A 8 -3.75 -4.14 -5.08
N ALA A 9 -4.78 -3.31 -4.96
CA ALA A 9 -5.16 -2.64 -3.72
C ALA A 9 -6.67 -2.53 -3.57
N ASP A 10 -7.12 -2.50 -2.32
CA ASP A 10 -8.45 -2.04 -1.96
C ASP A 10 -9.54 -2.70 -2.83
N ILE A 11 -9.58 -4.03 -2.80
CA ILE A 11 -10.48 -4.88 -3.60
C ILE A 11 -11.92 -4.68 -3.17
N HIS A 12 -12.16 -4.51 -1.86
CA HIS A 12 -13.45 -4.26 -1.25
C HIS A 12 -14.56 -5.19 -1.73
N HIS A 13 -14.27 -6.50 -1.82
CA HIS A 13 -15.29 -7.48 -2.13
C HIS A 13 -16.42 -7.48 -1.07
N GLY A 14 -17.66 -7.45 -1.52
CA GLY A 14 -18.84 -7.43 -0.66
C GLY A 14 -19.97 -6.59 -1.26
N ARG A 15 -20.74 -5.93 -0.40
CA ARG A 15 -21.83 -5.06 -0.82
C ARG A 15 -21.33 -3.80 -1.49
N ASP A 16 -22.14 -3.24 -2.38
CA ASP A 16 -21.91 -1.90 -2.91
C ASP A 16 -22.16 -0.85 -1.83
N THR A 17 -21.29 0.14 -1.79
CA THR A 17 -21.42 1.31 -0.92
C THR A 17 -21.45 2.59 -1.77
N ALA A 18 -21.36 3.79 -1.17
CA ALA A 18 -21.53 5.06 -1.88
C ALA A 18 -20.72 5.12 -3.20
N THR A 19 -19.43 4.82 -3.13
CA THR A 19 -18.52 4.88 -4.30
C THR A 19 -17.86 3.55 -4.62
N LYS A 20 -17.83 2.58 -3.70
CA LYS A 20 -17.24 1.25 -3.94
C LYS A 20 -18.26 0.29 -4.56
N ARG A 21 -17.90 -0.40 -5.62
CA ARG A 21 -18.71 -1.44 -6.29
C ARG A 21 -18.16 -2.83 -5.93
N GLY A 22 -18.36 -3.21 -4.66
CA GLY A 22 -17.90 -4.51 -4.12
C GLY A 22 -18.46 -5.72 -4.85
N SER A 23 -19.66 -5.62 -5.43
CA SER A 23 -20.27 -6.66 -6.27
C SER A 23 -19.45 -6.96 -7.55
N ALA A 24 -18.67 -6.00 -8.05
CA ALA A 24 -17.81 -6.19 -9.22
C ALA A 24 -16.43 -6.79 -8.88
N ALA A 25 -16.04 -6.82 -7.59
CA ALA A 25 -14.70 -7.12 -7.14
C ALA A 25 -14.15 -8.45 -7.64
N LEU A 26 -14.93 -9.53 -7.51
CA LEU A 26 -14.43 -10.87 -7.89
C LEU A 26 -14.18 -10.99 -9.39
N GLY A 27 -15.04 -10.40 -10.23
CA GLY A 27 -14.82 -10.41 -11.68
C GLY A 27 -13.59 -9.58 -12.09
N LEU A 28 -13.31 -8.47 -11.37
CA LEU A 28 -12.12 -7.67 -11.57
C LEU A 28 -10.85 -8.40 -11.09
N LEU A 29 -10.94 -9.05 -9.94
CA LEU A 29 -9.84 -9.88 -9.40
C LEU A 29 -9.55 -11.07 -10.29
N ASP A 30 -10.55 -11.72 -10.86
CA ASP A 30 -10.35 -12.82 -11.82
C ASP A 30 -9.54 -12.35 -13.04
N ARG A 31 -9.85 -11.17 -13.61
CA ARG A 31 -9.07 -10.57 -14.70
C ARG A 31 -7.61 -10.26 -14.28
N PHE A 32 -7.42 -9.75 -13.07
CA PHE A 32 -6.08 -9.54 -12.53
C PHE A 32 -5.30 -10.86 -12.45
N VAL A 33 -5.90 -11.91 -11.89
CA VAL A 33 -5.28 -13.24 -11.79
C VAL A 33 -4.91 -13.79 -13.18
N GLU A 34 -5.79 -13.66 -14.16
CA GLU A 34 -5.53 -14.06 -15.55
C GLU A 34 -4.34 -13.29 -16.14
N THR A 35 -4.31 -11.96 -15.96
CA THR A 35 -3.21 -11.09 -16.42
C THR A 35 -1.89 -11.48 -15.76
N VAL A 36 -1.89 -11.74 -14.46
CA VAL A 36 -0.69 -12.19 -13.72
C VAL A 36 -0.21 -13.53 -14.23
N ASN A 37 -1.13 -14.48 -14.47
CA ASN A 37 -0.78 -15.83 -14.95
C ASN A 37 -0.23 -15.81 -16.39
N ALA A 38 -0.78 -14.96 -17.26
CA ALA A 38 -0.27 -14.78 -18.62
C ALA A 38 1.04 -13.97 -18.69
N GLY A 39 1.31 -13.18 -17.65
CA GLY A 39 2.48 -12.29 -17.59
C GLY A 39 3.71 -12.94 -16.97
N ASN A 40 4.76 -12.13 -16.86
CA ASN A 40 6.07 -12.52 -16.35
C ASN A 40 6.42 -11.84 -15.01
N ALA A 41 5.42 -11.50 -14.19
CA ALA A 41 5.64 -11.02 -12.84
C ALA A 41 6.37 -12.08 -12.00
N HIS A 42 7.34 -11.64 -11.20
CA HIS A 42 8.08 -12.50 -10.26
C HIS A 42 7.30 -12.74 -8.97
N ALA A 43 6.42 -11.81 -8.59
CA ALA A 43 5.55 -11.90 -7.42
C ALA A 43 4.31 -11.02 -7.58
N VAL A 44 3.35 -11.21 -6.68
CA VAL A 44 2.18 -10.34 -6.51
C VAL A 44 2.24 -9.69 -5.14
N ILE A 45 1.91 -8.40 -5.08
CA ILE A 45 1.68 -7.66 -3.84
C ILE A 45 0.21 -7.21 -3.81
N ASP A 46 -0.48 -7.59 -2.76
CA ASP A 46 -1.81 -7.10 -2.40
C ASP A 46 -1.69 -6.15 -1.22
N LEU A 47 -2.16 -4.92 -1.40
CA LEU A 47 -1.99 -3.82 -0.47
C LEU A 47 -3.08 -3.74 0.62
N GLY A 48 -3.92 -4.78 0.76
CA GLY A 48 -4.95 -4.84 1.80
C GLY A 48 -6.32 -4.31 1.37
N ASP A 49 -7.25 -4.28 2.33
CA ASP A 49 -8.66 -3.96 2.15
C ASP A 49 -9.31 -4.82 1.07
N ARG A 50 -9.22 -6.13 1.27
CA ARG A 50 -9.76 -7.13 0.36
C ARG A 50 -11.28 -7.22 0.39
N ILE A 51 -11.89 -6.89 1.54
CA ILE A 51 -13.32 -6.99 1.76
C ILE A 51 -13.90 -5.64 2.21
N SER A 52 -15.22 -5.47 2.02
CA SER A 52 -16.01 -4.45 2.71
C SER A 52 -16.64 -5.10 3.94
N ASP A 53 -16.15 -4.74 5.13
CA ASP A 53 -16.55 -5.40 6.37
C ASP A 53 -18.05 -5.24 6.67
N GLU A 54 -18.65 -6.30 7.21
CA GLU A 54 -20.05 -6.35 7.61
C GLU A 54 -20.21 -6.95 9.03
N ASN A 55 -19.89 -8.23 9.16
CA ASN A 55 -19.85 -8.97 10.42
C ASN A 55 -18.87 -10.16 10.28
N ALA A 56 -18.47 -10.78 11.39
CA ALA A 56 -17.41 -11.78 11.38
C ALA A 56 -17.71 -13.01 10.51
N GLU A 57 -18.94 -13.49 10.43
CA GLU A 57 -19.32 -14.63 9.61
C GLU A 57 -19.24 -14.27 8.12
N ARG A 58 -19.82 -13.13 7.74
CA ARG A 58 -19.81 -12.65 6.37
C ARG A 58 -18.41 -12.28 5.91
N ASP A 59 -17.63 -11.60 6.73
CA ASP A 59 -16.27 -11.20 6.44
C ASP A 59 -15.37 -12.41 6.19
N ARG A 60 -15.53 -13.48 7.00
CA ARG A 60 -14.84 -14.75 6.78
C ARG A 60 -15.21 -15.35 5.42
N ALA A 61 -16.48 -15.36 5.05
CA ALA A 61 -16.92 -15.86 3.76
C ALA A 61 -16.36 -15.03 2.59
N LEU A 62 -16.45 -13.71 2.68
CA LEU A 62 -15.89 -12.79 1.66
C LEU A 62 -14.39 -12.98 1.49
N GLN A 63 -13.65 -13.09 2.62
CA GLN A 63 -12.21 -13.30 2.60
C GLN A 63 -11.83 -14.67 1.99
N GLN A 64 -12.62 -15.72 2.24
CA GLN A 64 -12.45 -17.03 1.61
C GLN A 64 -12.61 -16.96 0.09
N GLU A 65 -13.60 -16.19 -0.38
CA GLU A 65 -13.86 -16.01 -1.81
C GLU A 65 -12.69 -15.28 -2.52
N VAL A 66 -12.14 -14.24 -1.89
CA VAL A 66 -10.96 -13.51 -2.38
C VAL A 66 -9.71 -14.40 -2.34
N ALA A 67 -9.46 -15.08 -1.22
CA ALA A 67 -8.32 -15.99 -1.08
C ALA A 67 -8.36 -17.12 -2.11
N ALA A 68 -9.55 -17.64 -2.45
CA ALA A 68 -9.70 -18.67 -3.48
C ALA A 68 -9.26 -18.17 -4.86
N ARG A 69 -9.44 -16.88 -5.20
CA ARG A 69 -8.95 -16.27 -6.44
C ARG A 69 -7.44 -16.13 -6.41
N PHE A 70 -6.88 -15.61 -5.34
CA PHE A 70 -5.42 -15.51 -5.20
C PHE A 70 -4.71 -16.86 -5.30
N ARG A 71 -5.30 -17.95 -4.77
CA ARG A 71 -4.76 -19.30 -4.90
C ARG A 71 -4.67 -19.81 -6.36
N ARG A 72 -5.39 -19.21 -7.30
CA ARG A 72 -5.30 -19.52 -8.75
C ARG A 72 -4.08 -18.90 -9.43
N ILE A 73 -3.35 -18.02 -8.75
CA ILE A 73 -2.06 -17.50 -9.23
C ILE A 73 -1.04 -18.63 -9.13
N GLY A 74 -0.62 -19.14 -10.30
CA GLY A 74 0.29 -20.28 -10.40
C GLY A 74 1.76 -19.89 -10.29
N GLY A 75 2.51 -20.58 -9.40
CA GLY A 75 3.98 -20.53 -9.37
C GLY A 75 4.62 -19.20 -8.99
N LYS A 76 3.83 -18.19 -8.58
CA LYS A 76 4.33 -16.87 -8.18
C LYS A 76 4.05 -16.62 -6.70
N PRO A 77 5.04 -16.18 -5.91
CA PRO A 77 4.82 -15.74 -4.53
C PRO A 77 3.76 -14.65 -4.45
N ARG A 78 2.93 -14.75 -3.45
CA ARG A 78 1.90 -13.75 -3.11
C ARG A 78 2.25 -13.16 -1.76
N HIS A 79 2.32 -11.85 -1.72
CA HIS A 79 2.59 -11.08 -0.51
C HIS A 79 1.38 -10.20 -0.23
N HIS A 80 0.84 -10.32 0.96
CA HIS A 80 -0.33 -9.59 1.39
C HIS A 80 0.04 -8.66 2.54
N VAL A 81 -0.56 -7.47 2.58
CA VAL A 81 -0.63 -6.63 3.78
C VAL A 81 -2.08 -6.57 4.27
N LEU A 82 -2.29 -6.28 5.54
CA LEU A 82 -3.60 -6.08 6.12
C LEU A 82 -4.07 -4.65 5.88
N GLY A 83 -5.32 -4.49 5.46
CA GLY A 83 -6.01 -3.23 5.50
C GLY A 83 -6.98 -3.14 6.70
N ASN A 84 -7.51 -1.96 6.96
CA ASN A 84 -8.37 -1.72 8.10
C ASN A 84 -9.72 -2.47 8.02
N HIS A 85 -10.25 -2.67 6.83
CA HIS A 85 -11.46 -3.47 6.62
C HIS A 85 -11.20 -4.96 6.84
N ASP A 86 -9.99 -5.46 6.56
CA ASP A 86 -9.63 -6.86 6.78
C ASP A 86 -9.60 -7.24 8.28
N VAL A 87 -9.31 -6.26 9.15
CA VAL A 87 -9.19 -6.49 10.60
C VAL A 87 -10.37 -5.94 11.40
N ALA A 88 -11.40 -5.42 10.75
CA ALA A 88 -12.55 -4.85 11.43
C ALA A 88 -13.33 -5.91 12.26
N LYS A 89 -13.43 -7.14 11.76
CA LYS A 89 -14.14 -8.24 12.42
C LYS A 89 -13.36 -9.55 12.45
N LEU A 90 -12.23 -9.63 11.74
CA LEU A 90 -11.34 -10.79 11.74
C LEU A 90 -10.00 -10.40 12.36
N SER A 91 -9.41 -11.30 13.13
CA SER A 91 -8.04 -11.09 13.64
C SER A 91 -6.99 -11.20 12.53
N PRO A 92 -5.78 -10.65 12.73
CA PRO A 92 -4.66 -10.90 11.81
C PRO A 92 -4.34 -12.39 11.60
N GLY A 93 -4.46 -13.21 12.65
CA GLY A 93 -4.26 -14.67 12.60
C GLY A 93 -5.27 -15.36 11.68
N GLU A 94 -6.57 -15.02 11.79
CA GLU A 94 -7.61 -15.55 10.91
C GLU A 94 -7.38 -15.17 9.46
N ASN A 95 -6.96 -13.92 9.20
CA ASN A 95 -6.59 -13.49 7.86
C ASN A 95 -5.38 -14.27 7.31
N ALA A 96 -4.35 -14.52 8.14
CA ALA A 96 -3.17 -15.29 7.75
C ALA A 96 -3.53 -16.74 7.37
N GLU A 97 -4.41 -17.39 8.17
CA GLU A 97 -4.92 -18.73 7.88
C GLU A 97 -5.71 -18.77 6.56
N LEU A 98 -6.62 -17.82 6.35
CA LEU A 98 -7.46 -17.76 5.15
C LEU A 98 -6.65 -17.53 3.88
N LEU A 99 -5.61 -16.71 3.95
CA LEU A 99 -4.73 -16.39 2.82
C LEU A 99 -3.61 -17.40 2.60
N ASP A 100 -3.36 -18.27 3.59
CA ASP A 100 -2.20 -19.16 3.64
C ASP A 100 -0.89 -18.36 3.40
N ALA A 101 -0.72 -17.28 4.17
CA ALA A 101 0.38 -16.33 3.99
C ALA A 101 0.75 -15.64 5.31
N PRO A 102 2.06 -15.35 5.52
CA PRO A 102 2.49 -14.56 6.68
C PRO A 102 2.03 -13.10 6.53
N LEU A 103 1.50 -12.53 7.60
CA LEU A 103 1.01 -11.15 7.66
C LEU A 103 1.72 -10.29 8.72
N GLU A 104 2.84 -10.76 9.25
CA GLU A 104 3.71 -9.98 10.13
C GLU A 104 4.67 -9.06 9.34
N SER A 105 5.23 -8.06 10.04
CA SER A 105 6.27 -7.20 9.49
C SER A 105 7.51 -8.01 9.17
N ARG A 106 7.99 -7.94 7.91
CA ARG A 106 9.11 -8.75 7.41
C ARG A 106 9.78 -8.12 6.19
N ALA A 107 10.99 -8.58 5.89
CA ALA A 107 11.64 -8.34 4.62
C ALA A 107 11.61 -9.59 3.72
N ALA A 108 11.59 -9.39 2.41
CA ALA A 108 11.72 -10.42 1.40
C ALA A 108 12.58 -9.93 0.22
N ILE A 109 13.11 -10.86 -0.56
CA ILE A 109 13.77 -10.57 -1.83
C ILE A 109 12.85 -11.07 -2.95
N ILE A 110 12.48 -10.18 -3.84
CA ILE A 110 11.69 -10.48 -5.04
C ILE A 110 12.57 -10.17 -6.25
N GLY A 111 12.98 -11.19 -7.00
CA GLY A 111 14.05 -11.02 -7.97
C GLY A 111 15.31 -10.48 -7.30
N ASP A 112 15.77 -9.31 -7.72
CA ASP A 112 16.96 -8.64 -7.15
C ASP A 112 16.57 -7.50 -6.17
N VAL A 113 15.28 -7.31 -5.89
CA VAL A 113 14.75 -6.17 -5.11
C VAL A 113 14.46 -6.59 -3.69
N ARG A 114 14.94 -5.81 -2.74
CA ARG A 114 14.54 -5.91 -1.34
C ARG A 114 13.19 -5.23 -1.14
N VAL A 115 12.25 -5.96 -0.56
CA VAL A 115 10.92 -5.46 -0.21
C VAL A 115 10.72 -5.62 1.29
N VAL A 116 10.36 -4.55 1.96
CA VAL A 116 9.95 -4.55 3.37
C VAL A 116 8.43 -4.41 3.42
N PHE A 117 7.75 -5.42 3.93
CA PHE A 117 6.34 -5.39 4.26
C PHE A 117 6.22 -4.95 5.72
N TRP A 118 5.76 -3.73 5.94
CA TRP A 118 5.53 -3.21 7.27
C TRP A 118 4.05 -3.30 7.63
N GLN A 119 3.74 -4.02 8.68
CA GLN A 119 2.40 -4.36 9.14
C GLN A 119 2.17 -3.80 10.55
N PRO A 120 2.04 -2.48 10.72
CA PRO A 120 1.65 -1.89 11.99
C PRO A 120 0.16 -2.12 12.24
N ASP A 121 -0.36 -1.67 13.38
CA ASP A 121 -1.79 -1.69 13.63
C ASP A 121 -2.52 -0.82 12.60
N VAL A 122 -3.44 -1.42 11.85
CA VAL A 122 -4.29 -0.72 10.86
C VAL A 122 -5.74 -0.59 11.34
N ALA A 123 -6.06 -1.09 12.55
CA ALA A 123 -7.42 -1.02 13.08
C ALA A 123 -7.83 0.44 13.31
N MET A 124 -9.02 0.79 12.82
CA MET A 124 -9.61 2.11 12.99
C MET A 124 -11.11 2.04 13.20
N THR A 125 -11.67 3.05 13.82
CA THR A 125 -13.13 3.29 13.95
C THR A 125 -13.41 4.75 13.63
N LEU A 126 -14.69 5.14 13.54
CA LEU A 126 -15.05 6.55 13.31
C LEU A 126 -14.52 7.50 14.41
N GLU A 127 -14.24 6.97 15.61
CA GLU A 127 -13.70 7.75 16.76
C GLU A 127 -12.18 7.60 16.89
N ARG A 128 -11.59 6.60 16.25
CA ARG A 128 -10.17 6.26 16.38
C ARG A 128 -9.50 6.17 15.00
N PRO A 129 -8.75 7.17 14.57
CA PRO A 129 -7.91 7.10 13.39
C PRO A 129 -6.79 6.06 13.56
N PRO A 130 -6.10 5.66 12.47
CA PRO A 130 -5.00 4.72 12.56
C PRO A 130 -3.88 5.31 13.42
N ALA A 131 -3.37 4.49 14.34
CA ALA A 131 -2.30 4.86 15.26
C ALA A 131 -1.40 3.67 15.53
N LEU A 132 -0.12 3.93 15.71
CA LEU A 132 0.87 2.88 15.99
C LEU A 132 0.67 2.27 17.38
N ARG A 133 0.96 0.98 17.49
CA ARG A 133 1.14 0.30 18.78
C ARG A 133 2.58 0.45 19.26
N PRO A 134 2.83 0.30 20.57
CA PRO A 134 4.18 0.16 21.08
C PRO A 134 4.93 -0.94 20.33
N GLY A 135 6.10 -0.59 19.78
CA GLY A 135 6.95 -1.50 19.02
C GLY A 135 6.82 -1.42 17.50
N ASP A 136 5.72 -0.89 16.94
CA ASP A 136 5.54 -0.80 15.48
C ASP A 136 6.66 0.04 14.82
N LEU A 137 6.98 1.18 15.41
CA LEU A 137 8.02 2.06 14.89
C LEU A 137 9.43 1.43 15.02
N THR A 138 9.70 0.75 16.14
CA THR A 138 10.95 0.00 16.34
C THR A 138 11.09 -1.15 15.34
N ALA A 139 9.99 -1.83 15.01
CA ALA A 139 10.01 -2.87 13.98
C ALA A 139 10.36 -2.30 12.60
N LEU A 140 9.80 -1.14 12.23
CA LEU A 140 10.16 -0.45 10.99
C LEU A 140 11.65 -0.07 10.97
N GLU A 141 12.12 0.56 12.03
CA GLU A 141 13.53 0.95 12.18
C GLU A 141 14.47 -0.25 12.05
N THR A 142 14.18 -1.34 12.76
CA THR A 142 14.96 -2.58 12.72
C THR A 142 14.99 -3.16 11.30
N LEU A 143 13.83 -3.25 10.64
CA LEU A 143 13.75 -3.77 9.29
C LEU A 143 14.53 -2.91 8.29
N LEU A 144 14.44 -1.60 8.37
CA LEU A 144 15.15 -0.71 7.44
C LEU A 144 16.65 -0.68 7.72
N ALA A 145 17.08 -0.79 9.00
CA ALA A 145 18.48 -0.79 9.40
C ALA A 145 19.23 -2.09 9.06
N ALA A 146 18.51 -3.19 8.84
CA ALA A 146 19.10 -4.50 8.60
C ALA A 146 19.89 -4.64 7.29
N ASP A 147 19.70 -3.72 6.33
CA ASP A 147 20.30 -3.81 5.01
C ASP A 147 20.36 -2.40 4.37
N ASP A 148 21.40 -2.08 3.65
CA ASP A 148 21.63 -0.78 3.00
C ASP A 148 21.16 -0.76 1.53
N ARG A 149 20.71 -1.91 0.99
CA ARG A 149 20.18 -2.00 -0.38
C ARG A 149 18.94 -1.15 -0.57
N PRO A 150 18.74 -0.55 -1.75
CA PRO A 150 17.50 0.13 -2.10
C PRO A 150 16.29 -0.75 -1.80
N THR A 151 15.29 -0.19 -1.15
CA THR A 151 14.17 -0.94 -0.57
C THR A 151 12.83 -0.40 -1.05
N LEU A 152 11.96 -1.29 -1.52
CA LEU A 152 10.54 -1.02 -1.66
C LEU A 152 9.87 -1.25 -0.30
N LEU A 153 9.36 -0.20 0.32
CA LEU A 153 8.62 -0.25 1.58
C LEU A 153 7.13 -0.30 1.31
N VAL A 154 6.48 -1.36 1.73
CA VAL A 154 5.06 -1.63 1.49
C VAL A 154 4.28 -1.57 2.80
N SER A 155 3.21 -0.80 2.81
CA SER A 155 2.22 -0.71 3.90
C SER A 155 0.82 -0.57 3.30
N HIS A 156 -0.24 -0.75 4.11
CA HIS A 156 -1.59 -0.43 3.64
C HIS A 156 -1.83 1.08 3.69
N VAL A 157 -1.72 1.69 4.88
CA VAL A 157 -1.93 3.12 5.09
C VAL A 157 -0.72 3.92 4.59
N PRO A 158 -0.92 5.04 3.85
CA PRO A 158 0.16 5.87 3.36
C PRO A 158 1.04 6.44 4.49
N LEU A 159 2.35 6.46 4.26
CA LEU A 159 3.36 6.90 5.24
C LEU A 159 3.76 8.38 5.06
N SER A 160 3.25 9.02 4.02
CA SER A 160 3.63 10.39 3.65
C SER A 160 2.91 11.47 4.45
N GLY A 161 1.64 11.23 4.83
CA GLY A 161 0.76 12.28 5.33
C GLY A 161 0.51 13.39 4.31
N HIS A 162 0.51 13.05 3.00
CA HIS A 162 0.28 14.02 1.94
C HIS A 162 -1.16 14.55 1.93
N SER A 163 -1.37 15.70 1.27
CA SER A 163 -2.68 16.35 1.17
C SER A 163 -3.73 15.42 0.57
N GLN A 164 -4.91 15.41 1.17
CA GLN A 164 -6.09 14.68 0.69
C GLN A 164 -7.13 15.62 0.02
N ALA A 165 -6.72 16.82 -0.37
CA ALA A 165 -7.60 17.76 -1.06
C ALA A 165 -8.15 17.13 -2.36
N GLY A 166 -9.47 17.10 -2.52
CA GLY A 166 -10.17 16.44 -3.62
C GLY A 166 -10.55 14.98 -3.38
N ASN A 167 -10.01 14.32 -2.36
CA ASN A 167 -10.38 12.95 -2.05
C ASN A 167 -11.78 12.85 -1.44
N TYR A 168 -12.63 11.99 -1.99
CA TYR A 168 -14.02 11.82 -1.55
C TYR A 168 -14.17 11.49 -0.06
N TYR A 169 -13.30 10.62 0.48
CA TYR A 169 -13.38 10.19 1.88
C TYR A 169 -12.59 11.10 2.82
N PHE A 170 -11.40 11.56 2.39
CA PHE A 170 -10.38 12.07 3.29
C PHE A 170 -10.18 13.60 3.20
N GLU A 171 -10.77 14.32 2.23
CA GLU A 171 -10.63 15.78 2.16
C GLU A 171 -11.07 16.45 3.46
N ARG A 172 -12.21 16.00 4.02
CA ARG A 172 -12.76 16.53 5.28
C ARG A 172 -12.44 15.69 6.51
N ASN A 173 -11.74 14.57 6.32
CA ASN A 173 -11.38 13.62 7.38
C ASN A 173 -9.91 13.17 7.24
N PRO A 174 -8.95 14.10 7.08
CA PRO A 174 -7.57 13.77 6.74
C PRO A 174 -6.86 12.93 7.82
N GLN A 175 -7.34 12.98 9.07
CA GLN A 175 -6.80 12.19 10.17
C GLN A 175 -6.95 10.67 9.97
N PHE A 176 -7.85 10.22 9.08
CA PHE A 176 -8.02 8.82 8.75
C PHE A 176 -7.16 8.35 7.57
N ALA A 177 -6.55 9.27 6.83
CA ALA A 177 -5.76 8.96 5.63
C ALA A 177 -4.32 8.53 5.92
N ALA A 178 -3.83 8.75 7.14
CA ALA A 178 -2.46 8.46 7.56
C ALA A 178 -2.40 8.22 9.07
N TYR A 179 -1.28 7.64 9.53
CA TYR A 179 -1.04 7.48 10.97
C TYR A 179 -0.87 8.83 11.68
N ALA A 180 -1.33 8.91 12.93
CA ALA A 180 -1.09 10.08 13.78
C ALA A 180 0.43 10.37 13.91
N GLU A 181 1.25 9.32 13.91
CA GLU A 181 2.72 9.35 14.06
C GLU A 181 3.46 9.49 12.71
N THR A 182 2.83 10.06 11.69
CA THR A 182 3.44 10.21 10.35
C THR A 182 4.78 10.93 10.38
N ALA A 183 4.97 11.92 11.26
CA ALA A 183 6.24 12.64 11.37
C ALA A 183 7.38 11.74 11.86
N GLU A 184 7.11 10.88 12.83
CA GLU A 184 8.04 9.90 13.38
C GLU A 184 8.37 8.80 12.35
N ILE A 185 7.35 8.30 11.65
CA ILE A 185 7.53 7.32 10.57
C ILE A 185 8.45 7.88 9.49
N ARG A 186 8.19 9.11 9.03
CA ARG A 186 9.02 9.77 8.02
C ARG A 186 10.45 9.97 8.50
N ARG A 187 10.65 10.29 9.79
CA ARG A 187 11.99 10.41 10.37
C ARG A 187 12.74 9.06 10.34
N VAL A 188 12.08 7.96 10.73
CA VAL A 188 12.68 6.62 10.65
C VAL A 188 13.07 6.27 9.21
N ILE A 189 12.19 6.51 8.24
CA ILE A 189 12.50 6.33 6.82
C ILE A 189 13.66 7.24 6.41
N ALA A 190 13.65 8.50 6.85
CA ALA A 190 14.70 9.47 6.56
C ALA A 190 16.04 9.12 7.20
N ASP A 191 16.12 8.44 8.31
CA ASP A 191 17.34 8.03 9.00
C ASP A 191 17.85 6.63 8.60
N ALA A 192 17.04 5.83 7.89
CA ALA A 192 17.43 4.50 7.41
C ALA A 192 18.72 4.55 6.57
N PRO A 193 19.59 3.54 6.60
CA PRO A 193 20.80 3.50 5.76
C PRO A 193 20.49 3.33 4.27
N CYS A 194 19.36 2.68 3.94
CA CYS A 194 18.93 2.40 2.58
C CYS A 194 18.12 3.55 1.97
N ALA A 195 18.13 3.64 0.64
CA ALA A 195 17.18 4.44 -0.10
C ALA A 195 15.82 3.70 -0.16
N VAL A 196 14.73 4.44 -0.04
CA VAL A 196 13.37 3.88 0.05
C VAL A 196 12.47 4.47 -1.03
N VAL A 197 11.66 3.60 -1.64
CA VAL A 197 10.43 3.96 -2.35
C VAL A 197 9.28 3.36 -1.55
N ALA A 198 8.31 4.16 -1.13
CA ALA A 198 7.16 3.71 -0.35
C ALA A 198 5.93 3.50 -1.23
N LEU A 199 5.18 2.41 -0.97
CA LEU A 199 3.98 2.02 -1.69
C LEU A 199 2.86 1.70 -0.72
N ALA A 200 1.66 2.24 -0.97
CA ALA A 200 0.47 2.01 -0.13
C ALA A 200 -0.83 1.97 -0.96
N GLY A 201 -1.92 1.52 -0.32
CA GLY A 201 -3.30 1.60 -0.77
C GLY A 201 -4.10 2.63 0.03
N HIS A 202 -5.27 2.21 0.54
CA HIS A 202 -6.10 2.89 1.54
C HIS A 202 -6.80 4.17 1.08
N VAL A 203 -6.13 5.06 0.37
CA VAL A 203 -6.71 6.36 -0.05
C VAL A 203 -7.49 6.29 -1.35
N HIS A 204 -7.59 5.14 -1.97
CA HIS A 204 -8.42 4.82 -3.14
C HIS A 204 -8.13 5.65 -4.39
N TRP A 205 -7.00 6.31 -4.49
CA TRP A 205 -6.58 7.04 -5.70
C TRP A 205 -5.08 6.93 -5.95
N ASN A 206 -4.70 7.19 -7.20
CA ASN A 206 -3.30 7.17 -7.59
C ASN A 206 -2.62 8.49 -7.22
N THR A 207 -1.59 8.43 -6.39
CA THR A 207 -0.78 9.60 -6.04
C THR A 207 0.71 9.30 -6.13
N LEU A 208 1.51 10.34 -6.38
CA LEU A 208 2.94 10.37 -6.17
C LEU A 208 3.28 11.64 -5.40
N THR A 209 3.93 11.46 -4.26
CA THR A 209 4.45 12.57 -3.45
C THR A 209 5.87 12.25 -3.04
N THR A 210 6.83 13.18 -3.23
CA THR A 210 8.19 13.00 -2.75
C THR A 210 8.40 13.85 -1.51
N LEU A 211 8.76 13.23 -0.40
CA LEU A 211 9.01 13.88 0.89
C LEU A 211 10.33 13.38 1.46
N ASP A 212 11.15 14.30 1.96
CA ASP A 212 12.45 14.00 2.55
C ASP A 212 13.37 13.15 1.64
N GLY A 213 13.19 13.29 0.32
CA GLY A 213 13.91 12.52 -0.69
C GLY A 213 13.33 11.13 -0.98
N THR A 214 12.24 10.74 -0.31
CA THR A 214 11.57 9.44 -0.50
C THR A 214 10.32 9.63 -1.36
N PRO A 215 10.21 8.93 -2.51
CA PRO A 215 8.96 8.83 -3.25
C PRO A 215 7.94 7.97 -2.50
N HIS A 216 6.72 8.47 -2.38
CA HIS A 216 5.56 7.76 -1.83
C HIS A 216 4.49 7.64 -2.92
N LEU A 217 4.11 6.40 -3.23
CA LEU A 217 3.08 6.08 -4.20
C LEU A 217 1.86 5.49 -3.48
N THR A 218 0.68 5.81 -3.99
CA THR A 218 -0.55 5.09 -3.64
C THR A 218 -1.19 4.53 -4.90
N LEU A 219 -1.80 3.34 -4.77
CA LEU A 219 -2.57 2.70 -5.82
C LEU A 219 -4.06 2.91 -5.56
N GLN A 220 -4.78 3.28 -6.61
CA GLN A 220 -6.23 3.40 -6.58
C GLN A 220 -6.89 2.05 -6.32
N SER A 221 -8.03 2.08 -5.62
CA SER A 221 -8.85 0.90 -5.35
C SER A 221 -9.35 0.24 -6.63
N LEU A 222 -9.44 -1.10 -6.59
CA LEU A 222 -9.97 -1.90 -7.69
C LEU A 222 -11.44 -1.55 -8.03
N THR A 223 -12.25 -1.25 -7.01
CA THR A 223 -13.71 -1.11 -7.12
C THR A 223 -14.22 0.31 -6.93
N GLU A 224 -13.33 1.27 -6.67
CA GLU A 224 -13.70 2.67 -6.43
C GLU A 224 -14.24 3.34 -7.70
N THR A 225 -15.17 4.29 -7.53
CA THR A 225 -15.84 5.00 -8.63
C THR A 225 -15.75 6.52 -8.53
N PHE A 226 -15.26 7.09 -7.42
CA PHE A 226 -15.38 8.54 -7.19
C PHE A 226 -14.58 9.41 -8.17
N THR A 227 -13.56 8.87 -8.81
CA THR A 227 -12.77 9.60 -9.81
C THR A 227 -13.29 9.41 -11.24
N CYS A 228 -13.83 8.23 -11.56
CA CYS A 228 -14.16 7.86 -12.95
C CYS A 228 -15.62 7.46 -13.18
N GLY A 229 -16.46 7.41 -12.13
CA GLY A 229 -17.89 7.11 -12.22
C GLY A 229 -18.25 5.63 -12.41
N GLU A 230 -17.27 4.78 -12.69
CA GLU A 230 -17.39 3.32 -12.81
C GLU A 230 -16.26 2.64 -12.01
N PRO A 231 -16.32 1.32 -11.73
CA PRO A 231 -15.22 0.63 -11.06
C PRO A 231 -13.89 0.88 -11.76
N ALA A 232 -12.92 1.44 -11.05
CA ALA A 232 -11.64 1.87 -11.62
C ALA A 232 -10.86 0.71 -12.26
N ALA A 233 -11.12 -0.52 -11.84
CA ALA A 233 -10.42 -1.74 -12.29
C ALA A 233 -8.89 -1.59 -12.17
N CYS A 234 -8.45 -0.81 -11.18
CA CYS A 234 -7.08 -0.36 -11.07
C CYS A 234 -6.18 -1.47 -10.56
N THR A 235 -5.11 -1.73 -11.29
CA THR A 235 -4.00 -2.62 -10.93
C THR A 235 -2.70 -1.99 -11.40
N ALA A 236 -1.57 -2.45 -10.89
CA ALA A 236 -0.31 -1.89 -11.33
C ALA A 236 0.78 -2.93 -11.55
N THR A 237 1.80 -2.51 -12.30
CA THR A 237 3.04 -3.25 -12.47
C THR A 237 4.20 -2.35 -12.07
N ILE A 238 5.06 -2.89 -11.22
CA ILE A 238 6.38 -2.34 -10.93
C ILE A 238 7.41 -3.08 -11.78
N GLU A 239 8.29 -2.34 -12.44
CA GLU A 239 9.50 -2.89 -13.06
C GLU A 239 10.72 -2.16 -12.51
N ILE A 240 11.70 -2.91 -12.01
CA ILE A 240 12.97 -2.38 -11.48
C ILE A 240 14.10 -3.09 -12.22
N ASP A 241 15.00 -2.30 -12.86
CA ASP A 241 16.11 -2.83 -13.67
C ASP A 241 17.51 -2.44 -13.13
N GLY A 242 17.58 -2.11 -11.85
CA GLY A 242 18.82 -1.72 -11.17
C GLY A 242 19.10 -0.22 -11.14
N GLU A 243 18.52 0.58 -12.03
CA GLU A 243 18.68 2.04 -12.08
C GLU A 243 17.36 2.79 -12.10
N GLU A 244 16.30 2.16 -12.60
CA GLU A 244 14.98 2.76 -12.77
C GLU A 244 13.90 1.94 -12.05
N PHE A 245 12.99 2.65 -11.41
CA PHE A 245 11.72 2.17 -10.90
C PHE A 245 10.64 2.67 -11.86
N ARG A 246 10.01 1.75 -12.59
CA ARG A 246 8.89 2.05 -13.48
C ARG A 246 7.61 1.60 -12.82
N TRP A 247 6.67 2.51 -12.72
CA TRP A 247 5.33 2.30 -12.20
C TRP A 247 4.32 2.46 -13.32
N ARG A 248 3.59 1.43 -13.62
CA ARG A 248 2.50 1.48 -14.60
C ARG A 248 1.22 1.04 -13.94
N VAL A 249 0.23 1.90 -14.01
CA VAL A 249 -1.15 1.66 -13.56
C VAL A 249 -2.01 1.38 -14.78
N ASP A 250 -2.72 0.28 -14.73
CA ASP A 250 -3.73 -0.13 -15.71
C ASP A 250 -5.12 -0.05 -15.05
N GLY A 251 -6.16 0.27 -15.82
CA GLY A 251 -7.52 0.47 -15.37
C GLY A 251 -8.22 1.55 -16.19
N VAL A 252 -9.27 2.15 -15.64
CA VAL A 252 -9.97 3.28 -16.27
C VAL A 252 -9.04 4.50 -16.32
N GLU A 253 -8.39 4.81 -15.22
CA GLU A 253 -7.38 5.87 -15.14
C GLU A 253 -5.97 5.27 -15.25
N ARG A 254 -5.33 5.47 -16.39
CA ARG A 254 -4.00 4.95 -16.66
C ARG A 254 -2.94 5.96 -16.27
N LEU A 255 -1.88 5.45 -15.64
CA LEU A 255 -0.73 6.25 -15.25
C LEU A 255 0.54 5.47 -15.55
N ALA A 256 1.55 6.14 -16.09
CA ALA A 256 2.90 5.59 -16.20
C ALA A 256 3.90 6.64 -15.76
N LEU A 257 4.84 6.25 -14.93
CA LEU A 257 5.95 7.09 -14.50
C LEU A 257 7.22 6.27 -14.32
N THR A 258 8.34 6.96 -14.45
CA THR A 258 9.67 6.41 -14.20
C THR A 258 10.35 7.29 -13.16
N LEU A 259 10.88 6.65 -12.13
CA LEU A 259 11.68 7.27 -11.08
C LEU A 259 13.07 6.65 -11.10
N PRO A 260 14.12 7.37 -10.69
CA PRO A 260 15.39 6.74 -10.37
C PRO A 260 15.18 5.66 -9.29
N TRP A 261 15.78 4.46 -9.48
CA TRP A 261 15.94 3.51 -8.40
C TRP A 261 17.24 3.86 -7.69
N PRO A 262 17.19 4.57 -6.55
CA PRO A 262 18.35 5.23 -6.01
C PRO A 262 19.34 4.21 -5.41
N LYS A 263 20.59 4.24 -5.86
CA LYS A 263 21.69 3.44 -5.27
C LYS A 263 22.16 3.98 -3.92
N SER A 264 21.88 5.25 -3.65
CA SER A 264 22.22 5.92 -2.40
C SER A 264 21.12 6.91 -2.03
N LYS A 265 20.98 7.13 -0.74
CA LYS A 265 20.00 8.02 -0.18
C LYS A 265 20.31 9.49 -0.47
N ILE A 266 19.32 10.22 -0.96
CA ILE A 266 19.36 11.69 -1.08
C ILE A 266 18.71 12.27 0.18
N ARG A 267 19.48 13.03 0.97
CA ARG A 267 18.94 13.76 2.11
C ARG A 267 18.53 15.18 1.68
N TRP A 268 17.28 15.53 1.92
CA TRP A 268 16.83 16.90 1.75
C TRP A 268 17.37 17.81 2.83
N ARG A 269 17.47 19.10 2.54
CA ARG A 269 17.75 20.10 3.56
C ARG A 269 16.56 20.19 4.53
N PRO A 270 16.81 20.44 5.83
CA PRO A 270 15.75 20.71 6.77
C PRO A 270 14.85 21.85 6.31
N ALA A 271 13.60 21.82 6.74
CA ALA A 271 12.65 22.90 6.48
C ALA A 271 13.23 24.24 6.92
N ASN A 272 12.94 25.30 6.16
CA ASN A 272 13.38 26.64 6.48
C ASN A 272 12.69 27.15 7.78
N THR A 273 13.39 28.01 8.52
CA THR A 273 12.78 28.70 9.67
C THR A 273 11.55 29.51 9.24
N PRO A 274 10.51 29.62 10.07
CA PRO A 274 9.35 30.47 9.78
C PRO A 274 9.77 31.90 9.42
N TYR A 275 9.11 32.49 8.42
CA TYR A 275 9.45 33.86 7.97
C TYR A 275 9.32 34.90 9.08
N ALA A 276 8.32 34.75 9.98
CA ALA A 276 8.14 35.63 11.12
C ALA A 276 9.31 35.62 12.14
N ALA A 277 10.05 34.49 12.23
CA ALA A 277 11.23 34.41 13.09
C ALA A 277 12.47 35.12 12.52
N LYS A 278 12.48 35.44 11.20
CA LYS A 278 13.58 36.18 10.56
C LYS A 278 13.46 37.70 10.72
N ALA A 279 12.27 38.21 11.04
CA ALA A 279 12.03 39.63 11.22
C ALA A 279 12.47 40.16 12.59
N SER A 280 12.82 39.29 13.54
CA SER A 280 13.21 39.60 14.92
C SER A 280 14.68 39.32 15.25
N ALA A 281 15.52 38.99 14.27
CA ALA A 281 16.96 38.83 14.36
C ALA A 281 17.68 39.91 13.57
#